data_efdaa8b81051aff4c3d098134c438041
#
_entry.id   efdaa8b81051aff4c3d098134c438041
#
_cell.length_a   1.000
_cell.length_b   1.000
_cell.length_c   1.000
_cell.angle_alpha   90.00
_cell.angle_beta   90.00
_cell.angle_gamma   90.00
#
_symmetry.space_group_name_H-M   'P 1'
#
loop_
_entity.id
_entity.type
_entity.pdbx_description
1 polymer ?
#
loop_
_entity_poly.entity_id
_entity_poly.type
_entity_poly.pdbx_seq_one_letter_code
_entity_poly.pdbx_strand_id
1 'polypeptide(L)'
;MPRITLLILFFASLQASAGVVFEFELTDGKDPTAEPDRIHTSVEGERLRMDVKGPRGANADMIFRGDREEMLAVDHDKATYVLVDNATIEQISAQLNQLEAQMQDMLKNASPEQRAMVEQMMQQKMPSAPGPEPITEIRNTGESGEKNGYPAEEFELYRDGIHEKTFWVTDWDNIDGGREAMQAFKGMAAYIQKLQDAMPDFAKSPAVGTNAYEHLEELGGFPIVTIELAPDGSVLGERRLLSSRTESIAADEFDPPADYAQATLVQQ
;
A
#
# COMPACT_ATOMS: atom_id res chain seq x y z
N MET A 1 -61.79 -29.75 1.17
CA MET A 1 -60.46 -29.88 1.80
C MET A 1 -59.61 -28.78 1.23
N PRO A 2 -59.30 -27.66 1.95
CA PRO A 2 -58.44 -26.58 1.47
C PRO A 2 -56.98 -26.99 1.60
N ARG A 3 -56.21 -26.86 0.51
CA ARG A 3 -54.77 -27.03 0.48
C ARG A 3 -54.13 -25.73 1.00
N ILE A 4 -53.50 -25.78 2.16
CA ILE A 4 -52.70 -24.71 2.71
C ILE A 4 -51.33 -24.79 2.03
N THR A 5 -51.05 -23.83 1.14
CA THR A 5 -49.70 -23.66 0.55
C THR A 5 -48.84 -22.88 1.55
N LEU A 6 -47.91 -23.58 2.18
CA LEU A 6 -46.92 -22.97 3.09
C LEU A 6 -45.89 -22.21 2.27
N LEU A 7 -45.92 -20.89 2.29
CA LEU A 7 -44.93 -20.01 1.67
C LEU A 7 -43.74 -19.90 2.63
N ILE A 8 -42.66 -20.63 2.35
CA ILE A 8 -41.40 -20.51 3.10
C ILE A 8 -40.67 -19.27 2.55
N LEU A 9 -40.76 -18.17 3.28
CA LEU A 9 -39.89 -17.00 3.05
C LEU A 9 -38.47 -17.35 3.52
N PHE A 10 -37.57 -17.55 2.55
CA PHE A 10 -36.14 -17.60 2.80
C PHE A 10 -35.68 -16.18 3.10
N PHE A 11 -35.54 -15.81 4.36
CA PHE A 11 -34.73 -14.67 4.77
C PHE A 11 -33.27 -15.05 4.57
N ALA A 12 -32.67 -14.60 3.47
CA ALA A 12 -31.23 -14.53 3.36
C ALA A 12 -30.79 -13.46 4.40
N SER A 13 -30.38 -13.89 5.58
CA SER A 13 -29.68 -13.05 6.52
C SER A 13 -28.35 -12.66 5.86
N LEU A 14 -28.25 -11.43 5.35
CA LEU A 14 -26.94 -10.82 5.12
C LEU A 14 -26.26 -10.81 6.49
N GLN A 15 -25.29 -11.69 6.67
CA GLN A 15 -24.39 -11.62 7.81
C GLN A 15 -23.46 -10.45 7.53
N ALA A 16 -23.80 -9.28 8.08
CA ALA A 16 -22.86 -8.20 8.21
C ALA A 16 -21.82 -8.65 9.23
N SER A 17 -20.58 -8.84 8.78
CA SER A 17 -19.45 -9.07 9.66
C SER A 17 -19.03 -7.74 10.27
N ALA A 18 -18.59 -7.75 11.52
CA ALA A 18 -18.01 -6.57 12.12
C ALA A 18 -16.59 -6.38 11.55
N GLY A 19 -16.34 -5.27 10.93
CA GLY A 19 -15.03 -4.87 10.47
C GLY A 19 -14.55 -3.62 11.20
N VAL A 20 -13.42 -3.10 10.79
CA VAL A 20 -12.81 -1.89 11.36
C VAL A 20 -12.64 -0.84 10.28
N VAL A 21 -12.97 0.38 10.62
CA VAL A 21 -12.77 1.53 9.74
C VAL A 21 -11.79 2.50 10.39
N PHE A 22 -10.79 2.89 9.62
CA PHE A 22 -9.79 3.88 9.96
C PHE A 22 -9.97 5.12 9.10
N GLU A 23 -9.84 6.30 9.70
CA GLU A 23 -9.75 7.58 9.01
C GLU A 23 -8.37 8.17 9.23
N PHE A 24 -7.68 8.48 8.12
CA PHE A 24 -6.39 9.16 8.18
C PHE A 24 -6.45 10.51 7.49
N GLU A 25 -5.58 11.38 7.91
CA GLU A 25 -5.25 12.65 7.26
C GLU A 25 -3.83 12.59 6.72
N LEU A 26 -3.66 13.07 5.48
CA LEU A 26 -2.36 13.18 4.83
C LEU A 26 -2.10 14.63 4.47
N THR A 27 -1.08 15.22 5.09
CA THR A 27 -0.64 16.60 4.82
C THR A 27 0.62 16.62 3.96
N ASP A 28 0.74 17.66 3.13
CA ASP A 28 1.94 17.90 2.34
C ASP A 28 2.92 18.76 3.13
N GLY A 29 4.13 18.29 3.35
CA GLY A 29 5.17 19.05 4.04
C GLY A 29 5.66 20.27 3.25
N LYS A 30 5.47 20.27 1.91
CA LYS A 30 5.85 21.41 1.05
C LYS A 30 4.82 22.52 1.06
N ASP A 31 3.55 22.18 1.29
CA ASP A 31 2.46 23.16 1.45
C ASP A 31 1.57 22.78 2.62
N PRO A 32 2.00 23.07 3.86
CA PRO A 32 1.24 22.76 5.06
C PRO A 32 -0.06 23.55 5.19
N THR A 33 -0.32 24.52 4.29
CA THR A 33 -1.58 25.29 4.25
C THR A 33 -2.58 24.72 3.27
N ALA A 34 -2.18 23.74 2.44
CA ALA A 34 -3.09 23.02 1.55
C ALA A 34 -4.10 22.20 2.34
N GLU A 35 -5.29 22.05 1.77
CA GLU A 35 -6.28 21.12 2.34
C GLU A 35 -5.72 19.70 2.34
N PRO A 36 -5.75 19.00 3.49
CA PRO A 36 -5.21 17.66 3.58
C PRO A 36 -6.07 16.65 2.81
N ASP A 37 -5.43 15.60 2.28
CA ASP A 37 -6.14 14.47 1.76
C ASP A 37 -6.68 13.60 2.91
N ARG A 38 -7.78 12.91 2.65
CA ARG A 38 -8.39 11.95 3.58
C ARG A 38 -8.24 10.55 3.01
N ILE A 39 -7.82 9.64 3.87
CA ILE A 39 -7.76 8.22 3.55
C ILE A 39 -8.76 7.50 4.44
N HIS A 40 -9.73 6.86 3.82
CA HIS A 40 -10.66 5.97 4.49
C HIS A 40 -10.20 4.54 4.26
N THR A 41 -10.05 3.75 5.34
CA THR A 41 -9.59 2.36 5.24
C THR A 41 -10.57 1.45 5.94
N SER A 42 -11.22 0.58 5.16
CA SER A 42 -12.09 -0.48 5.67
C SER A 42 -11.32 -1.79 5.76
N VAL A 43 -11.45 -2.52 6.86
CA VAL A 43 -10.80 -3.81 7.09
C VAL A 43 -11.81 -4.82 7.61
N GLU A 44 -11.84 -6.03 7.03
CA GLU A 44 -12.61 -7.16 7.50
C GLU A 44 -11.88 -8.47 7.23
N GLY A 45 -11.49 -9.18 8.27
CA GLY A 45 -10.69 -10.40 8.15
C GLY A 45 -9.33 -10.13 7.48
N GLU A 46 -9.09 -10.77 6.33
CA GLU A 46 -7.88 -10.58 5.52
C GLU A 46 -8.06 -9.58 4.37
N ARG A 47 -9.17 -8.86 4.34
CA ARG A 47 -9.52 -7.91 3.29
C ARG A 47 -9.35 -6.48 3.77
N LEU A 48 -8.88 -5.61 2.89
CA LEU A 48 -8.66 -4.20 3.16
C LEU A 48 -8.99 -3.38 1.92
N ARG A 49 -9.68 -2.25 2.11
CA ARG A 49 -9.87 -1.23 1.08
C ARG A 49 -9.38 0.11 1.61
N MET A 50 -8.64 0.82 0.79
CA MET A 50 -8.17 2.18 1.06
C MET A 50 -8.70 3.10 -0.03
N ASP A 51 -9.54 4.05 0.35
CA ASP A 51 -10.05 5.12 -0.51
C ASP A 51 -9.24 6.39 -0.24
N VAL A 52 -8.63 6.97 -1.25
CA VAL A 52 -7.91 8.23 -1.14
C VAL A 52 -8.74 9.35 -1.75
N LYS A 53 -9.18 10.29 -0.94
CA LYS A 53 -9.97 11.46 -1.36
C LYS A 53 -9.28 12.74 -0.96
N GLY A 54 -9.04 13.63 -1.93
CA GLY A 54 -8.46 14.91 -1.62
C GLY A 54 -8.16 15.78 -2.83
N PRO A 55 -7.77 17.04 -2.60
CA PRO A 55 -7.53 18.02 -3.66
C PRO A 55 -6.34 17.68 -4.56
N ARG A 56 -5.43 16.77 -4.13
CA ARG A 56 -4.28 16.34 -4.93
C ARG A 56 -4.59 15.19 -5.87
N GLY A 57 -5.83 14.69 -5.86
CA GLY A 57 -6.42 14.08 -7.04
C GLY A 57 -6.20 12.60 -7.27
N ALA A 58 -5.89 11.81 -6.26
CA ALA A 58 -6.08 10.38 -6.43
C ALA A 58 -7.55 10.04 -6.16
N ASN A 59 -8.40 10.09 -7.18
CA ASN A 59 -9.75 9.52 -7.13
C ASN A 59 -9.64 8.01 -7.42
N ALA A 60 -8.98 7.30 -6.51
CA ALA A 60 -8.59 5.92 -6.69
C ALA A 60 -8.70 5.14 -5.39
N ASP A 61 -9.05 3.88 -5.49
CA ASP A 61 -9.06 2.96 -4.37
C ASP A 61 -8.03 1.85 -4.57
N MET A 62 -7.50 1.37 -3.48
CA MET A 62 -6.74 0.13 -3.43
C MET A 62 -7.54 -0.88 -2.62
N ILE A 63 -7.80 -2.04 -3.20
CA ILE A 63 -8.49 -3.14 -2.52
C ILE A 63 -7.53 -4.32 -2.45
N PHE A 64 -7.24 -4.81 -1.26
CA PHE A 64 -6.48 -6.02 -1.03
C PHE A 64 -7.42 -7.13 -0.53
N ARG A 65 -7.36 -8.29 -1.14
CA ARG A 65 -8.11 -9.49 -0.78
C ARG A 65 -7.12 -10.61 -0.46
N GLY A 66 -6.68 -10.67 0.80
CA GLY A 66 -5.71 -11.66 1.26
C GLY A 66 -6.22 -13.10 1.16
N ASP A 67 -7.53 -13.29 1.33
CA ASP A 67 -8.23 -14.56 1.13
C ASP A 67 -8.13 -15.10 -0.31
N ARG A 68 -7.79 -14.25 -1.28
CA ARG A 68 -7.62 -14.59 -2.71
C ARG A 68 -6.21 -14.34 -3.23
N GLU A 69 -5.33 -13.81 -2.40
CA GLU A 69 -3.98 -13.35 -2.80
C GLU A 69 -4.03 -12.41 -4.03
N GLU A 70 -4.86 -11.38 -3.97
CA GLU A 70 -5.03 -10.43 -5.07
C GLU A 70 -5.16 -8.99 -4.56
N MET A 71 -4.77 -8.06 -5.42
CA MET A 71 -4.91 -6.63 -5.20
C MET A 71 -5.59 -5.99 -6.41
N LEU A 72 -6.48 -5.04 -6.16
CA LEU A 72 -7.13 -4.25 -7.19
C LEU A 72 -6.75 -2.78 -7.00
N ALA A 73 -6.37 -2.14 -8.10
CA ALA A 73 -6.25 -0.68 -8.19
C ALA A 73 -7.44 -0.16 -8.99
N VAL A 74 -8.28 0.64 -8.37
CA VAL A 74 -9.51 1.19 -8.97
C VAL A 74 -9.26 2.64 -9.33
N ASP A 75 -9.55 3.01 -10.57
CA ASP A 75 -9.47 4.38 -11.11
C ASP A 75 -10.89 4.87 -11.37
N HIS A 76 -11.37 5.76 -10.51
CA HIS A 76 -12.74 6.28 -10.61
C HIS A 76 -12.92 7.27 -11.74
N ASP A 77 -11.86 7.96 -12.15
CA ASP A 77 -11.93 8.93 -13.26
C ASP A 77 -12.10 8.23 -14.60
N LYS A 78 -11.52 7.01 -14.73
CA LYS A 78 -11.65 6.20 -15.94
C LYS A 78 -12.75 5.14 -15.84
N ALA A 79 -13.37 4.96 -14.69
CA ALA A 79 -14.30 3.87 -14.40
C ALA A 79 -13.68 2.50 -14.76
N THR A 80 -12.44 2.26 -14.33
CA THR A 80 -11.70 1.02 -14.58
C THR A 80 -11.02 0.52 -13.33
N TYR A 81 -10.70 -0.77 -13.31
CA TYR A 81 -9.82 -1.33 -12.29
C TYR A 81 -8.79 -2.28 -12.92
N VAL A 82 -7.65 -2.40 -12.26
CA VAL A 82 -6.60 -3.36 -12.60
C VAL A 82 -6.55 -4.41 -11.50
N LEU A 83 -6.63 -5.69 -11.89
CA LEU A 83 -6.43 -6.82 -11.00
C LEU A 83 -4.97 -7.27 -11.07
N VAL A 84 -4.32 -7.35 -9.93
CA VAL A 84 -3.00 -7.94 -9.76
C VAL A 84 -3.19 -9.19 -8.90
N ASP A 85 -3.09 -10.34 -9.53
CA ASP A 85 -3.11 -11.67 -8.92
C ASP A 85 -1.80 -12.40 -9.22
N ASN A 86 -1.65 -13.62 -8.74
CA ASN A 86 -0.44 -14.41 -8.97
C ASN A 86 -0.15 -14.61 -10.46
N ALA A 87 -1.18 -14.83 -11.29
CA ALA A 87 -1.01 -15.02 -12.72
C ALA A 87 -0.53 -13.73 -13.41
N THR A 88 -1.07 -12.59 -13.00
CA THR A 88 -0.62 -11.27 -13.47
C THR A 88 0.82 -10.98 -13.07
N ILE A 89 1.22 -11.31 -11.84
CA ILE A 89 2.59 -11.16 -11.35
C ILE A 89 3.55 -12.01 -12.19
N GLU A 90 3.23 -13.29 -12.43
CA GLU A 90 4.03 -14.19 -13.25
C GLU A 90 4.17 -13.68 -14.70
N GLN A 91 3.07 -13.19 -15.29
CA GLN A 91 3.07 -12.63 -16.65
C GLN A 91 3.96 -11.39 -16.75
N ILE A 92 3.84 -10.45 -15.82
CA ILE A 92 4.65 -9.23 -15.78
C ILE A 92 6.11 -9.58 -15.59
N SER A 93 6.44 -10.44 -14.63
CA SER A 93 7.80 -10.92 -14.37
C SER A 93 8.42 -11.56 -15.61
N ALA A 94 7.69 -12.44 -16.30
CA ALA A 94 8.16 -13.07 -17.53
C ALA A 94 8.46 -12.06 -18.65
N GLN A 95 7.60 -11.06 -18.83
CA GLN A 95 7.80 -9.99 -19.82
C GLN A 95 9.01 -9.11 -19.49
N LEU A 96 9.16 -8.72 -18.22
CA LEU A 96 10.28 -7.91 -17.76
C LEU A 96 11.61 -8.69 -17.88
N ASN A 97 11.64 -9.96 -17.52
CA ASN A 97 12.80 -10.81 -17.69
C ASN A 97 13.19 -10.98 -19.19
N GLN A 98 12.19 -11.09 -20.07
CA GLN A 98 12.44 -11.12 -21.52
C GLN A 98 13.04 -9.79 -22.02
N LEU A 99 12.53 -8.65 -21.53
CA LEU A 99 13.07 -7.34 -21.85
C LEU A 99 14.51 -7.20 -21.35
N GLU A 100 14.81 -7.65 -20.13
CA GLU A 100 16.16 -7.66 -19.57
C GLU A 100 17.11 -8.50 -20.44
N ALA A 101 16.72 -9.71 -20.84
CA ALA A 101 17.50 -10.55 -21.71
C ALA A 101 17.80 -9.90 -23.07
N GLN A 102 16.79 -9.23 -23.67
CA GLN A 102 16.99 -8.48 -24.92
C GLN A 102 17.94 -7.30 -24.74
N MET A 103 17.84 -6.56 -23.63
CA MET A 103 18.76 -5.46 -23.31
C MET A 103 20.20 -5.98 -23.14
N GLN A 104 20.39 -7.07 -22.41
CA GLN A 104 21.71 -7.70 -22.25
C GLN A 104 22.30 -8.17 -23.57
N ASP A 105 21.51 -8.75 -24.47
CA ASP A 105 21.96 -9.17 -25.79
C ASP A 105 22.32 -7.97 -26.69
N MET A 106 21.55 -6.90 -26.64
CA MET A 106 21.91 -5.65 -27.33
C MET A 106 23.23 -5.09 -26.80
N LEU A 107 23.44 -5.07 -25.49
CA LEU A 107 24.69 -4.59 -24.88
C LEU A 107 25.89 -5.48 -25.22
N LYS A 108 25.74 -6.80 -25.30
CA LYS A 108 26.82 -7.72 -25.73
C LYS A 108 27.28 -7.43 -27.16
N ASN A 109 26.36 -7.10 -28.05
CA ASN A 109 26.60 -6.86 -29.47
C ASN A 109 26.90 -5.39 -29.81
N ALA A 110 26.78 -4.47 -28.88
CA ALA A 110 26.99 -3.05 -29.07
C ALA A 110 28.48 -2.69 -29.11
N SER A 111 28.85 -1.67 -29.92
CA SER A 111 30.18 -1.09 -29.88
C SER A 111 30.45 -0.43 -28.51
N PRO A 112 31.73 -0.19 -28.14
CA PRO A 112 32.05 0.51 -26.88
C PRO A 112 31.36 1.86 -26.72
N GLU A 113 31.21 2.61 -27.82
CA GLU A 113 30.53 3.92 -27.85
C GLU A 113 29.02 3.78 -27.62
N GLN A 114 28.39 2.76 -28.23
CA GLN A 114 26.97 2.45 -28.04
C GLN A 114 26.69 1.99 -26.62
N ARG A 115 27.59 1.18 -26.02
CA ARG A 115 27.45 0.76 -24.61
C ARG A 115 27.47 1.96 -23.67
N ALA A 116 28.45 2.88 -23.85
CA ALA A 116 28.53 4.08 -23.04
C ALA A 116 27.29 4.96 -23.14
N MET A 117 26.69 5.06 -24.35
CA MET A 117 25.43 5.81 -24.55
C MET A 117 24.24 5.15 -23.86
N VAL A 118 24.12 3.82 -23.93
CA VAL A 118 23.05 3.06 -23.26
C VAL A 118 23.22 3.16 -21.74
N GLU A 119 24.44 2.99 -21.21
CA GLU A 119 24.73 3.14 -19.78
C GLU A 119 24.40 4.57 -19.29
N GLN A 120 24.75 5.59 -20.05
CA GLN A 120 24.38 6.98 -19.72
C GLN A 120 22.87 7.20 -19.74
N MET A 121 22.15 6.60 -20.71
CA MET A 121 20.70 6.70 -20.80
C MET A 121 20.02 5.93 -19.66
N MET A 122 20.56 4.76 -19.28
CA MET A 122 20.08 3.99 -18.11
C MET A 122 20.30 4.79 -16.82
N GLN A 123 21.45 5.40 -16.61
CA GLN A 123 21.72 6.25 -15.45
C GLN A 123 20.80 7.46 -15.36
N GLN A 124 20.37 8.03 -16.49
CA GLN A 124 19.46 9.17 -16.52
C GLN A 124 17.99 8.81 -16.34
N LYS A 125 17.56 7.66 -16.86
CA LYS A 125 16.15 7.23 -16.84
C LYS A 125 15.83 6.22 -15.74
N MET A 126 16.84 5.52 -15.22
CA MET A 126 16.78 4.54 -14.15
C MET A 126 17.86 4.89 -13.13
N PRO A 127 17.60 5.83 -12.23
CA PRO A 127 18.62 6.31 -11.28
C PRO A 127 19.08 5.26 -10.26
N SER A 128 18.55 4.07 -10.32
CA SER A 128 18.90 2.96 -9.44
C SER A 128 19.34 1.75 -10.26
N ALA A 129 20.61 1.76 -10.70
CA ALA A 129 21.29 0.46 -10.84
C ALA A 129 21.26 -0.20 -9.45
N PRO A 130 21.01 -1.54 -9.32
CA PRO A 130 20.97 -2.20 -8.04
C PRO A 130 22.33 -2.00 -7.34
N GLY A 131 22.32 -1.06 -6.40
CA GLY A 131 23.32 -0.98 -5.36
C GLY A 131 23.09 -2.13 -4.37
N PRO A 132 23.99 -2.34 -3.42
CA PRO A 132 23.70 -3.23 -2.30
C PRO A 132 22.36 -2.80 -1.67
N GLU A 133 21.57 -3.77 -1.23
CA GLU A 133 20.31 -3.46 -0.55
C GLU A 133 20.56 -2.44 0.55
N PRO A 134 19.76 -1.37 0.61
CA PRO A 134 19.98 -0.33 1.60
C PRO A 134 19.84 -0.90 3.01
N ILE A 135 20.75 -0.55 3.89
CA ILE A 135 20.69 -0.95 5.30
C ILE A 135 19.58 -0.13 5.96
N THR A 136 18.49 -0.81 6.30
CA THR A 136 17.37 -0.20 7.04
C THR A 136 17.55 -0.49 8.53
N GLU A 137 17.39 0.52 9.37
CA GLU A 137 17.50 0.44 10.83
C GLU A 137 16.33 1.20 11.45
N ILE A 138 15.59 0.55 12.37
CA ILE A 138 14.55 1.18 13.17
C ILE A 138 15.08 1.33 14.60
N ARG A 139 14.97 2.54 15.14
CA ARG A 139 15.41 2.90 16.49
C ARG A 139 14.24 3.41 17.30
N ASN A 140 14.03 2.81 18.49
CA ASN A 140 13.18 3.44 19.49
C ASN A 140 14.00 4.58 20.14
N THR A 141 13.49 5.82 20.09
CA THR A 141 14.18 6.99 20.66
C THR A 141 14.08 7.05 22.17
N GLY A 142 13.13 6.30 22.76
CA GLY A 142 12.77 6.37 24.17
C GLY A 142 11.84 7.55 24.49
N GLU A 143 11.48 8.35 23.51
CA GLU A 143 10.45 9.38 23.69
C GLU A 143 9.06 8.75 23.70
N SER A 144 8.20 9.25 24.60
CA SER A 144 6.81 8.81 24.70
C SER A 144 5.90 9.98 25.03
N GLY A 145 4.65 9.88 24.62
CA GLY A 145 3.66 10.94 24.86
C GLY A 145 2.30 10.58 24.33
N GLU A 146 1.37 11.51 24.45
CA GLU A 146 0.04 11.39 23.83
C GLU A 146 0.05 12.02 22.45
N LYS A 147 -0.38 11.26 21.44
CA LYS A 147 -0.57 11.71 20.05
C LYS A 147 -1.99 11.34 19.61
N ASN A 148 -2.75 12.33 19.17
CA ASN A 148 -4.14 12.14 18.72
C ASN A 148 -5.05 11.38 19.70
N GLY A 149 -4.82 11.55 21.01
CA GLY A 149 -5.58 10.87 22.05
C GLY A 149 -5.10 9.45 22.37
N TYR A 150 -3.99 9.00 21.78
CA TYR A 150 -3.39 7.69 22.04
C TYR A 150 -2.06 7.83 22.76
N PRO A 151 -1.75 6.98 23.77
CA PRO A 151 -0.40 6.85 24.29
C PRO A 151 0.49 6.26 23.20
N ALA A 152 1.63 6.88 22.93
CA ALA A 152 2.51 6.46 21.84
C ALA A 152 3.99 6.61 22.19
N GLU A 153 4.82 5.81 21.55
CA GLU A 153 6.28 5.85 21.61
C GLU A 153 6.83 6.26 20.23
N GLU A 154 7.96 6.96 20.25
CA GLU A 154 8.61 7.42 19.03
C GLU A 154 9.66 6.42 18.54
N PHE A 155 9.60 6.15 17.23
CA PHE A 155 10.58 5.37 16.48
C PHE A 155 11.06 6.15 15.27
N GLU A 156 12.33 5.99 14.93
CA GLU A 156 12.96 6.57 13.74
C GLU A 156 13.44 5.47 12.81
N LEU A 157 13.17 5.65 11.51
CA LEU A 157 13.68 4.78 10.46
C LEU A 157 14.83 5.48 9.72
N TYR A 158 15.96 4.79 9.68
CA TYR A 158 17.13 5.19 8.93
C TYR A 158 17.35 4.24 7.75
N ARG A 159 17.70 4.80 6.60
CA ARG A 159 18.14 4.05 5.43
C ARG A 159 19.53 4.53 5.02
N ASP A 160 20.51 3.61 5.04
CA ASP A 160 21.94 3.93 4.83
C ASP A 160 22.45 5.08 5.73
N GLY A 161 21.91 5.14 6.96
CA GLY A 161 22.25 6.16 7.94
C GLY A 161 21.55 7.53 7.76
N ILE A 162 20.67 7.67 6.74
CA ILE A 162 19.84 8.85 6.52
C ILE A 162 18.50 8.64 7.23
N HIS A 163 18.08 9.59 8.06
CA HIS A 163 16.78 9.57 8.72
C HIS A 163 15.69 9.85 7.67
N GLU A 164 14.85 8.85 7.38
CA GLU A 164 13.79 8.94 6.37
C GLU A 164 12.39 9.08 6.95
N LYS A 165 12.14 8.47 8.12
CA LYS A 165 10.80 8.50 8.72
C LYS A 165 10.86 8.57 10.24
N THR A 166 9.89 9.27 10.81
CA THR A 166 9.54 9.20 12.23
C THR A 166 8.16 8.60 12.38
N PHE A 167 8.02 7.63 13.29
CA PHE A 167 6.74 7.02 13.64
C PHE A 167 6.40 7.31 15.09
N TRP A 168 5.14 7.65 15.35
CA TRP A 168 4.56 7.55 16.68
C TRP A 168 3.65 6.34 16.71
N VAL A 169 4.02 5.37 17.54
CA VAL A 169 3.46 4.02 17.55
C VAL A 169 2.70 3.80 18.85
N THR A 170 1.46 3.34 18.75
CA THR A 170 0.65 2.92 19.89
C THR A 170 0.46 1.41 19.89
N ASP A 171 0.18 0.83 21.07
CA ASP A 171 -0.18 -0.59 21.14
C ASP A 171 -1.48 -0.85 20.35
N TRP A 172 -1.56 -2.00 19.71
CA TRP A 172 -2.75 -2.43 18.98
C TRP A 172 -4.01 -2.48 19.85
N ASP A 173 -3.87 -2.70 21.16
CA ASP A 173 -4.97 -2.72 22.10
C ASP A 173 -5.58 -1.34 22.38
N ASN A 174 -4.87 -0.29 22.04
CA ASN A 174 -5.37 1.09 22.14
C ASN A 174 -6.21 1.50 20.92
N ILE A 175 -6.18 0.70 19.84
CA ILE A 175 -6.90 0.96 18.60
C ILE A 175 -8.18 0.12 18.57
N ASP A 176 -9.33 0.76 18.36
CA ASP A 176 -10.58 0.03 18.21
C ASP A 176 -10.51 -0.91 17.00
N GLY A 177 -10.64 -2.23 17.23
CA GLY A 177 -10.47 -3.28 16.22
C GLY A 177 -9.05 -3.46 15.70
N GLY A 178 -8.03 -2.89 16.37
CA GLY A 178 -6.65 -2.91 15.89
C GLY A 178 -6.07 -4.30 15.72
N ARG A 179 -6.33 -5.22 16.66
CA ARG A 179 -5.83 -6.60 16.58
C ARG A 179 -6.43 -7.37 15.40
N GLU A 180 -7.70 -7.16 15.13
CA GLU A 180 -8.40 -7.75 13.99
C GLU A 180 -7.86 -7.23 12.66
N ALA A 181 -7.58 -5.91 12.59
CA ALA A 181 -7.05 -5.27 11.41
C ALA A 181 -5.56 -5.63 11.13
N MET A 182 -4.80 -5.96 12.17
CA MET A 182 -3.36 -6.27 12.05
C MET A 182 -3.08 -7.35 11.01
N GLN A 183 -3.91 -8.39 10.91
CA GLN A 183 -3.73 -9.48 9.96
C GLN A 183 -3.83 -9.01 8.50
N ALA A 184 -4.82 -8.16 8.20
CA ALA A 184 -4.98 -7.61 6.86
C ALA A 184 -3.80 -6.71 6.46
N PHE A 185 -3.33 -5.84 7.35
CA PHE A 185 -2.17 -4.99 7.09
C PHE A 185 -0.89 -5.80 6.87
N LYS A 186 -0.63 -6.82 7.69
CA LYS A 186 0.52 -7.72 7.51
C LYS A 186 0.42 -8.52 6.22
N GLY A 187 -0.77 -9.04 5.91
CA GLY A 187 -1.02 -9.76 4.65
C GLY A 187 -0.78 -8.89 3.43
N MET A 188 -1.24 -7.63 3.47
CA MET A 188 -0.99 -6.66 2.41
C MET A 188 0.49 -6.35 2.25
N ALA A 189 1.22 -6.11 3.35
CA ALA A 189 2.65 -5.85 3.31
C ALA A 189 3.42 -7.03 2.71
N ALA A 190 3.11 -8.26 3.13
CA ALA A 190 3.71 -9.47 2.58
C ALA A 190 3.39 -9.65 1.08
N TYR A 191 2.17 -9.30 0.65
CA TYR A 191 1.80 -9.36 -0.77
C TYR A 191 2.55 -8.32 -1.62
N ILE A 192 2.72 -7.09 -1.11
CA ILE A 192 3.52 -6.05 -1.76
C ILE A 192 4.98 -6.51 -1.88
N GLN A 193 5.55 -7.10 -0.84
CA GLN A 193 6.90 -7.65 -0.87
C GLN A 193 7.02 -8.75 -1.94
N LYS A 194 6.07 -9.68 -2.00
CA LYS A 194 6.03 -10.73 -3.04
C LYS A 194 5.99 -10.13 -4.45
N LEU A 195 5.22 -9.05 -4.65
CA LEU A 195 5.17 -8.34 -5.92
C LEU A 195 6.53 -7.74 -6.29
N GLN A 196 7.21 -7.11 -5.33
CA GLN A 196 8.55 -6.54 -5.54
C GLN A 196 9.60 -7.62 -5.83
N ASP A 197 9.57 -8.74 -5.10
CA ASP A 197 10.51 -9.85 -5.30
C ASP A 197 10.35 -10.50 -6.69
N ALA A 198 9.15 -10.47 -7.25
CA ALA A 198 8.88 -10.97 -8.60
C ALA A 198 9.37 -10.02 -9.70
N MET A 199 9.69 -8.76 -9.38
CA MET A 199 10.19 -7.78 -10.33
C MET A 199 11.72 -7.89 -10.48
N PRO A 200 12.28 -7.78 -11.70
CA PRO A 200 13.72 -7.61 -11.86
C PRO A 200 14.18 -6.29 -11.26
N ASP A 201 15.44 -6.22 -10.81
CA ASP A 201 15.98 -5.10 -10.03
C ASP A 201 15.78 -3.73 -10.69
N PHE A 202 15.86 -3.64 -12.00
CA PHE A 202 15.64 -2.39 -12.73
C PHE A 202 14.19 -1.89 -12.70
N ALA A 203 13.22 -2.77 -12.38
CA ALA A 203 11.80 -2.46 -12.31
C ALA A 203 11.30 -2.26 -10.86
N LYS A 204 12.14 -2.55 -9.87
CA LYS A 204 11.82 -2.33 -8.45
C LYS A 204 11.74 -0.83 -8.19
N SER A 205 10.62 -0.39 -7.62
CA SER A 205 10.44 1.01 -7.27
C SER A 205 10.76 1.22 -5.79
N PRO A 206 11.71 2.11 -5.45
CA PRO A 206 11.96 2.46 -4.05
C PRO A 206 10.73 3.01 -3.33
N ALA A 207 9.82 3.65 -4.08
CA ALA A 207 8.60 4.25 -3.53
C ALA A 207 7.59 3.20 -3.05
N VAL A 208 7.60 1.99 -3.62
CA VAL A 208 6.69 0.91 -3.21
C VAL A 208 7.20 0.22 -1.94
N GLY A 209 8.52 0.21 -1.68
CA GLY A 209 9.15 -0.38 -0.49
C GLY A 209 9.17 0.52 0.75
N THR A 210 8.59 1.72 0.69
CA THR A 210 8.59 2.65 1.84
C THR A 210 7.25 2.69 2.57
N ASN A 211 6.44 1.64 2.43
CA ASN A 211 5.14 1.57 3.09
C ASN A 211 5.34 1.45 4.62
N ALA A 212 4.63 2.30 5.39
CA ALA A 212 4.66 2.24 6.86
C ALA A 212 4.24 0.87 7.42
N TYR A 213 3.55 0.06 6.63
CA TYR A 213 3.08 -1.27 7.03
C TYR A 213 4.13 -2.37 6.90
N GLU A 214 5.25 -2.15 6.17
CA GLU A 214 6.37 -3.10 6.07
C GLU A 214 7.05 -3.35 7.41
N HIS A 215 7.05 -2.34 8.28
CA HIS A 215 7.77 -2.37 9.55
C HIS A 215 6.87 -2.62 10.76
N LEU A 216 5.60 -3.03 10.57
CA LEU A 216 4.67 -3.26 11.68
C LEU A 216 5.16 -4.28 12.71
N GLU A 217 5.93 -5.28 12.28
CA GLU A 217 6.49 -6.28 13.20
C GLU A 217 7.64 -5.70 14.05
N GLU A 218 8.49 -4.90 13.43
CA GLU A 218 9.62 -4.26 14.10
C GLU A 218 9.17 -3.14 15.03
N LEU A 219 8.13 -2.38 14.63
CA LEU A 219 7.52 -1.34 15.45
C LEU A 219 6.73 -1.91 16.63
N GLY A 220 6.28 -3.15 16.56
CA GLY A 220 5.51 -3.83 17.61
C GLY A 220 4.14 -3.24 17.92
N GLY A 221 3.67 -2.25 17.15
CA GLY A 221 2.41 -1.54 17.34
C GLY A 221 1.89 -0.90 16.06
N PHE A 222 0.87 -0.06 16.20
CA PHE A 222 0.25 0.65 15.10
C PHE A 222 0.77 2.08 14.98
N PRO A 223 1.30 2.50 13.82
CA PRO A 223 1.80 3.86 13.61
C PRO A 223 0.62 4.83 13.41
N ILE A 224 0.31 5.59 14.44
CA ILE A 224 -0.77 6.60 14.44
C ILE A 224 -0.34 7.93 13.81
N VAL A 225 0.96 8.23 13.82
CA VAL A 225 1.56 9.33 13.06
C VAL A 225 2.77 8.79 12.32
N THR A 226 2.89 9.12 11.05
CA THR A 226 4.09 8.85 10.23
C THR A 226 4.51 10.16 9.58
N ILE A 227 5.74 10.58 9.81
CA ILE A 227 6.35 11.77 9.20
C ILE A 227 7.41 11.27 8.23
N GLU A 228 7.31 11.69 6.96
CA GLU A 228 8.31 11.38 5.93
C GLU A 228 9.26 12.56 5.77
N LEU A 229 10.55 12.26 5.69
CA LEU A 229 11.62 13.26 5.65
C LEU A 229 12.42 13.15 4.34
N ALA A 230 12.82 14.31 3.82
CA ALA A 230 13.83 14.38 2.77
C ALA A 230 15.23 14.17 3.38
N PRO A 231 16.27 13.87 2.56
CA PRO A 231 17.64 13.70 3.05
C PRO A 231 18.23 14.92 3.77
N ASP A 232 17.68 16.12 3.56
CA ASP A 232 18.06 17.34 4.26
C ASP A 232 17.29 17.57 5.58
N GLY A 233 16.42 16.61 5.97
CA GLY A 233 15.59 16.66 7.16
C GLY A 233 14.30 17.47 7.01
N SER A 234 14.01 18.02 5.83
CA SER A 234 12.73 18.71 5.60
C SER A 234 11.58 17.70 5.53
N VAL A 235 10.41 18.08 6.06
CA VAL A 235 9.22 17.23 6.04
C VAL A 235 8.66 17.16 4.62
N LEU A 236 8.51 15.94 4.09
CA LEU A 236 7.86 15.66 2.81
C LEU A 236 6.35 15.50 2.96
N GLY A 237 5.92 14.90 4.05
CA GLY A 237 4.51 14.69 4.36
C GLY A 237 4.31 14.09 5.74
N GLU A 238 3.08 14.19 6.22
CA GLU A 238 2.67 13.57 7.49
C GLU A 238 1.35 12.84 7.28
N ARG A 239 1.29 11.59 7.72
CA ARG A 239 0.05 10.82 7.83
C ARG A 239 -0.32 10.67 9.29
N ARG A 240 -1.57 10.96 9.62
CA ARG A 240 -2.09 10.93 10.98
C ARG A 240 -3.38 10.15 11.07
N LEU A 241 -3.49 9.21 12.00
CA LEU A 241 -4.75 8.55 12.34
C LEU A 241 -5.66 9.56 13.05
N LEU A 242 -6.85 9.73 12.54
CA LEU A 242 -7.88 10.59 13.14
C LEU A 242 -8.83 9.80 14.02
N SER A 243 -9.25 8.63 13.56
CA SER A 243 -10.14 7.73 14.29
C SER A 243 -10.02 6.30 13.83
N SER A 244 -10.36 5.38 14.71
CA SER A 244 -10.68 4.00 14.42
C SER A 244 -12.03 3.64 15.03
N ARG A 245 -12.82 2.80 14.38
CA ARG A 245 -14.10 2.34 14.88
C ARG A 245 -14.47 0.99 14.33
N THR A 246 -15.08 0.16 15.16
CA THR A 246 -15.67 -1.11 14.71
C THR A 246 -17.07 -0.85 14.19
N GLU A 247 -17.35 -1.27 12.96
CA GLU A 247 -18.67 -1.14 12.33
C GLU A 247 -19.00 -2.29 11.39
N SER A 248 -20.26 -2.36 10.98
CA SER A 248 -20.70 -3.35 9.99
C SER A 248 -20.28 -2.91 8.59
N ILE A 249 -19.49 -3.73 7.90
CA ILE A 249 -19.02 -3.47 6.54
C ILE A 249 -19.93 -4.20 5.54
N ALA A 250 -20.24 -3.53 4.43
CA ALA A 250 -21.05 -4.12 3.36
C ALA A 250 -20.28 -5.28 2.69
N ALA A 251 -20.96 -6.33 2.27
CA ALA A 251 -20.31 -7.51 1.71
C ALA A 251 -19.58 -7.23 0.40
N ASP A 252 -20.03 -6.21 -0.35
CA ASP A 252 -19.47 -5.73 -1.61
C ASP A 252 -18.43 -4.61 -1.45
N GLU A 253 -18.11 -4.19 -0.21
CA GLU A 253 -17.12 -3.14 0.05
C GLU A 253 -15.75 -3.47 -0.56
N PHE A 254 -15.38 -4.73 -0.58
CA PHE A 254 -14.09 -5.19 -1.11
C PHE A 254 -14.15 -5.67 -2.56
N ASP A 255 -15.22 -5.35 -3.28
CA ASP A 255 -15.36 -5.61 -4.71
C ASP A 255 -15.19 -4.30 -5.51
N PRO A 256 -14.67 -4.36 -6.75
CA PRO A 256 -14.67 -3.18 -7.62
C PRO A 256 -16.12 -2.81 -7.98
N PRO A 257 -16.42 -1.53 -8.25
CA PRO A 257 -17.76 -1.14 -8.69
C PRO A 257 -18.23 -1.97 -9.90
N ALA A 258 -19.47 -2.45 -9.86
CA ALA A 258 -20.01 -3.44 -10.81
C ALA A 258 -20.07 -2.95 -12.26
N ASP A 259 -20.07 -1.64 -12.48
CA ASP A 259 -20.09 -0.97 -13.77
C ASP A 259 -18.71 -0.60 -14.31
N TYR A 260 -17.62 -0.90 -13.57
CA TYR A 260 -16.25 -0.61 -13.99
C TYR A 260 -15.68 -1.74 -14.85
N ALA A 261 -14.91 -1.35 -15.88
CA ALA A 261 -14.25 -2.30 -16.74
C ALA A 261 -12.88 -2.72 -16.18
N GLN A 262 -12.58 -4.01 -16.28
CA GLN A 262 -11.23 -4.48 -15.97
C GLN A 262 -10.25 -4.04 -17.06
N ALA A 263 -9.22 -3.29 -16.68
CA ALA A 263 -8.12 -2.90 -17.56
C ALA A 263 -6.93 -3.87 -17.35
N THR A 264 -6.10 -4.02 -18.39
CA THR A 264 -4.88 -4.81 -18.31
C THR A 264 -3.68 -3.88 -18.10
N LEU A 265 -2.72 -4.29 -17.26
CA LEU A 265 -1.48 -3.53 -17.01
C LEU A 265 -0.59 -3.38 -18.26
N VAL A 266 -0.82 -4.16 -19.29
CA VAL A 266 0.07 -4.32 -20.46
C VAL A 266 -0.29 -3.40 -21.65
N GLN A 267 -1.30 -2.55 -21.53
CA GLN A 267 -1.77 -1.68 -22.63
C GLN A 267 -1.64 -0.17 -22.36
N GLN A 268 -0.76 0.23 -21.45
CA GLN A 268 -0.51 1.67 -21.25
C GLN A 268 0.89 2.07 -21.66
#